data_1ac970c9b4ada1404e47f336cf5256fc
#
_entry.id   1ac970c9b4ada1404e47f336cf5256fc
#
_cell.length_a   1.000
_cell.length_b   1.000
_cell.length_c   1.000
_cell.angle_alpha   90.00
_cell.angle_beta   90.00
_cell.angle_gamma   90.00
#
_symmetry.space_group_name_H-M   'P 1'
#
loop_
_entity.id
_entity.type
_entity.pdbx_description
1 polymer ?
#
loop_
_entity_poly.entity_id
_entity_poly.type
_entity_poly.pdbx_seq_one_letter_code
_entity_poly.pdbx_strand_id
1 'polypeptide(L)'
;MAMNESIRYPTIEDMVGDTPLVRLQRLPGDTSNVILGKLEGNNPAGSVKDRPALSVISEAESRGTIVPGDTLIEATSGNTGIALAMVAAVKGYRLKLIMPANQSEERKLVMRAYGAELIEVSSEQGMEGARDLALDLQAKGDGLVLNQFVNPDNPLGHFSATGPE
;
A
#
# COMPACT_ATOMS: atom_id res chain seq x y z
N MET A 1 28.05 34.29 -2.61
CA MET A 1 27.51 33.47 -1.51
C MET A 1 26.83 32.27 -2.16
N ALA A 2 27.44 31.09 -2.12
CA ALA A 2 26.85 29.87 -2.64
C ALA A 2 25.64 29.53 -1.74
N MET A 3 24.46 29.36 -2.37
CA MET A 3 23.28 28.85 -1.66
C MET A 3 23.60 27.46 -1.17
N ASN A 4 23.46 27.26 0.14
CA ASN A 4 23.61 25.99 0.80
C ASN A 4 22.46 25.10 0.27
N GLU A 5 22.73 24.24 -0.72
CA GLU A 5 21.79 23.19 -1.11
C GLU A 5 21.60 22.34 0.13
N SER A 6 20.46 22.46 0.77
CA SER A 6 20.12 21.64 1.93
C SER A 6 20.18 20.17 1.48
N ILE A 7 21.07 19.41 2.07
CA ILE A 7 21.17 17.96 1.84
C ILE A 7 19.79 17.37 2.13
N ARG A 8 19.10 16.89 1.07
CA ARG A 8 17.84 16.16 1.22
C ARG A 8 18.16 14.68 1.43
N TYR A 9 17.82 14.18 2.58
CA TYR A 9 17.85 12.74 2.83
C TYR A 9 16.58 12.09 2.27
N PRO A 10 16.68 10.86 1.70
CA PRO A 10 15.51 10.14 1.24
C PRO A 10 14.56 9.81 2.40
N THR A 11 13.27 9.85 2.12
CA THR A 11 12.21 9.40 3.04
C THR A 11 11.89 7.93 2.81
N ILE A 12 11.04 7.33 3.64
CA ILE A 12 10.69 5.92 3.51
C ILE A 12 9.96 5.62 2.19
N GLU A 13 9.17 6.58 1.69
CA GLU A 13 8.45 6.46 0.41
C GLU A 13 9.41 6.48 -0.80
N ASP A 14 10.54 7.17 -0.69
CA ASP A 14 11.60 7.19 -1.72
C ASP A 14 12.29 5.81 -1.85
N MET A 15 12.08 4.93 -0.87
CA MET A 15 12.65 3.58 -0.85
C MET A 15 11.68 2.51 -1.39
N VAL A 16 10.51 2.90 -1.85
CA VAL A 16 9.55 1.97 -2.48
C VAL A 16 9.96 1.75 -3.93
N GLY A 17 10.18 0.51 -4.31
CA GLY A 17 10.63 0.15 -5.64
C GLY A 17 12.14 -0.13 -5.71
N ASP A 18 12.70 -0.11 -6.92
CA ASP A 18 14.11 -0.45 -7.21
C ASP A 18 14.57 -1.75 -6.52
N THR A 19 13.63 -2.71 -6.42
CA THR A 19 13.87 -3.97 -5.74
C THR A 19 14.81 -4.87 -6.55
N PRO A 20 15.70 -5.64 -5.89
CA PRO A 20 16.70 -6.46 -6.59
C PRO A 20 16.07 -7.50 -7.51
N LEU A 21 16.70 -7.69 -8.69
CA LEU A 21 16.47 -8.84 -9.55
C LEU A 21 17.55 -9.88 -9.27
N VAL A 22 17.16 -11.11 -8.92
CA VAL A 22 18.08 -12.20 -8.65
C VAL A 22 17.85 -13.36 -9.60
N ARG A 23 18.93 -13.97 -10.10
CA ARG A 23 18.84 -15.13 -10.96
C ARG A 23 18.52 -16.39 -10.14
N LEU A 24 17.49 -17.11 -10.55
CA LEU A 24 17.14 -18.41 -10.01
C LEU A 24 17.96 -19.49 -10.72
N GLN A 25 18.94 -20.07 -10.02
CA GLN A 25 19.96 -20.94 -10.64
C GLN A 25 19.49 -22.36 -10.90
N ARG A 26 18.59 -22.90 -10.05
CA ARG A 26 18.16 -24.31 -10.12
C ARG A 26 16.85 -24.50 -10.88
N LEU A 27 16.00 -23.48 -10.91
CA LEU A 27 14.67 -23.59 -11.50
C LEU A 27 14.68 -23.80 -13.03
N PRO A 28 15.64 -23.24 -13.80
CA PRO A 28 15.72 -23.51 -15.24
C PRO A 28 16.08 -24.97 -15.59
N GLY A 29 16.64 -25.75 -14.64
CA GLY A 29 17.17 -27.09 -14.93
C GLY A 29 18.27 -27.04 -15.99
N ASP A 30 18.25 -28.02 -16.93
CA ASP A 30 19.23 -28.16 -18.02
C ASP A 30 18.87 -27.30 -19.25
N THR A 31 17.99 -26.31 -19.11
CA THR A 31 17.61 -25.40 -20.21
C THR A 31 18.53 -24.17 -20.27
N SER A 32 18.54 -23.49 -21.43
CA SER A 32 19.23 -22.18 -21.60
C SER A 32 18.42 -21.00 -21.06
N ASN A 33 17.28 -21.24 -20.45
CA ASN A 33 16.41 -20.17 -19.95
C ASN A 33 17.04 -19.42 -18.77
N VAL A 34 16.86 -18.11 -18.76
CA VAL A 34 17.19 -17.26 -17.62
C VAL A 34 15.91 -16.90 -16.90
N ILE A 35 15.79 -17.29 -15.64
CA ILE A 35 14.64 -16.97 -14.79
C ILE A 35 15.13 -16.00 -13.70
N LEU A 36 14.49 -14.85 -13.61
CA LEU A 36 14.79 -13.81 -12.62
C LEU A 36 13.63 -13.70 -11.65
N GLY A 37 13.94 -13.56 -10.36
CA GLY A 37 12.99 -13.24 -9.31
C GLY A 37 13.19 -11.79 -8.84
N LYS A 38 12.14 -10.98 -8.87
CA LYS A 38 12.16 -9.63 -8.30
C LYS A 38 11.80 -9.69 -6.83
N LEU A 39 12.71 -9.24 -5.96
CA LEU A 39 12.57 -9.39 -4.51
C LEU A 39 11.68 -8.30 -3.90
N GLU A 40 10.38 -8.37 -4.13
CA GLU A 40 9.41 -7.38 -3.65
C GLU A 40 9.25 -7.32 -2.12
N GLY A 41 9.73 -8.31 -1.39
CA GLY A 41 9.85 -8.28 0.07
C GLY A 41 10.84 -7.24 0.59
N ASN A 42 11.67 -6.65 -0.28
CA ASN A 42 12.64 -5.60 0.09
C ASN A 42 12.02 -4.20 0.12
N ASN A 43 10.76 -4.04 -0.29
CA ASN A 43 10.06 -2.79 -0.07
C ASN A 43 9.88 -2.49 1.44
N PRO A 44 9.77 -1.23 1.86
CA PRO A 44 9.76 -0.82 3.27
C PRO A 44 8.68 -1.48 4.13
N ALA A 45 7.45 -1.65 3.62
CA ALA A 45 6.39 -2.38 4.33
C ALA A 45 6.41 -3.89 4.06
N GLY A 46 7.41 -4.38 3.32
CA GLY A 46 7.74 -5.79 3.15
C GLY A 46 7.00 -6.50 2.02
N SER A 47 6.42 -5.81 1.04
CA SER A 47 5.73 -6.46 -0.07
C SER A 47 5.61 -5.61 -1.32
N VAL A 48 5.19 -6.27 -2.43
CA VAL A 48 4.83 -5.57 -3.67
C VAL A 48 3.70 -4.54 -3.50
N LYS A 49 2.92 -4.64 -2.41
CA LYS A 49 1.77 -3.74 -2.16
C LYS A 49 2.18 -2.32 -1.79
N ASP A 50 3.42 -2.11 -1.43
CA ASP A 50 3.98 -0.78 -1.18
C ASP A 50 3.87 0.11 -2.44
N ARG A 51 4.11 -0.48 -3.60
CA ARG A 51 4.04 0.20 -4.90
C ARG A 51 2.64 0.72 -5.23
N PRO A 52 1.59 -0.12 -5.29
CA PRO A 52 0.24 0.38 -5.56
C PRO A 52 -0.30 1.27 -4.41
N ALA A 53 0.07 1.04 -3.16
CA ALA A 53 -0.36 1.91 -2.07
C ALA A 53 0.19 3.33 -2.24
N LEU A 54 1.48 3.45 -2.56
CA LEU A 54 2.11 4.75 -2.84
C LEU A 54 1.50 5.40 -4.08
N SER A 55 1.31 4.64 -5.16
CA SER A 55 0.72 5.15 -6.41
C SER A 55 -0.69 5.71 -6.20
N VAL A 56 -1.58 4.94 -5.58
CA VAL A 56 -2.98 5.34 -5.35
C VAL A 56 -3.08 6.64 -4.54
N ILE A 57 -2.28 6.77 -3.48
CA ILE A 57 -2.31 7.96 -2.63
C ILE A 57 -1.66 9.16 -3.37
N SER A 58 -0.50 8.97 -3.99
CA SER A 58 0.21 10.07 -4.67
C SER A 58 -0.56 10.60 -5.89
N GLU A 59 -1.20 9.72 -6.65
CA GLU A 59 -2.05 10.13 -7.78
C GLU A 59 -3.32 10.86 -7.32
N ALA A 60 -3.93 10.42 -6.21
CA ALA A 60 -5.07 11.13 -5.62
C ALA A 60 -4.68 12.52 -5.11
N GLU A 61 -3.48 12.67 -4.50
CA GLU A 61 -2.90 13.97 -4.13
C GLU A 61 -2.68 14.87 -5.35
N SER A 62 -2.04 14.33 -6.39
CA SER A 62 -1.71 15.10 -7.60
C SER A 62 -2.94 15.65 -8.30
N ARG A 63 -4.05 14.93 -8.23
CA ARG A 63 -5.35 15.39 -8.73
C ARG A 63 -6.11 16.32 -7.78
N GLY A 64 -5.61 16.52 -6.56
CA GLY A 64 -6.31 17.30 -5.54
C GLY A 64 -7.57 16.61 -4.98
N THR A 65 -7.70 15.30 -5.16
CA THR A 65 -8.82 14.52 -4.63
C THR A 65 -8.73 14.36 -3.12
N ILE A 66 -7.51 14.30 -2.59
CA ILE A 66 -7.20 14.23 -1.17
C ILE A 66 -6.08 15.21 -0.82
N VAL A 67 -6.06 15.64 0.44
CA VAL A 67 -4.99 16.47 1.01
C VAL A 67 -4.57 15.90 2.38
N PRO A 68 -3.31 16.11 2.83
CA PRO A 68 -2.86 15.67 4.14
C PRO A 68 -3.83 16.09 5.26
N GLY A 69 -4.17 15.15 6.13
CA GLY A 69 -5.18 15.31 7.17
C GLY A 69 -6.55 14.71 6.84
N ASP A 70 -6.82 14.38 5.58
CA ASP A 70 -8.02 13.65 5.19
C ASP A 70 -8.04 12.22 5.77
N THR A 71 -9.22 11.62 5.78
CA THR A 71 -9.41 10.23 6.20
C THR A 71 -9.55 9.33 4.98
N LEU A 72 -8.67 8.35 4.86
CA LEU A 72 -8.72 7.31 3.86
C LEU A 72 -9.36 6.05 4.44
N ILE A 73 -10.09 5.31 3.63
CA ILE A 73 -10.78 4.08 4.03
C ILE A 73 -10.41 2.97 3.04
N GLU A 74 -10.11 1.77 3.56
CA GLU A 74 -9.93 0.60 2.70
C GLU A 74 -10.40 -0.68 3.39
N ALA A 75 -11.08 -1.54 2.64
CA ALA A 75 -11.43 -2.88 3.08
C ALA A 75 -10.31 -3.86 2.70
N THR A 76 -9.46 -4.21 3.65
CA THR A 76 -8.33 -5.09 3.40
C THR A 76 -7.76 -5.67 4.70
N SER A 77 -7.26 -6.89 4.64
CA SER A 77 -6.70 -7.59 5.79
C SER A 77 -5.24 -8.04 5.59
N GLY A 78 -4.67 -7.71 4.43
CA GLY A 78 -3.37 -8.22 4.04
C GLY A 78 -2.30 -7.14 3.88
N ASN A 79 -1.31 -7.44 3.04
CA ASN A 79 -0.18 -6.57 2.77
C ASN A 79 -0.59 -5.20 2.22
N THR A 80 -1.71 -5.10 1.52
CA THR A 80 -2.26 -3.80 1.08
C THR A 80 -2.56 -2.89 2.28
N GLY A 81 -3.17 -3.43 3.34
CA GLY A 81 -3.46 -2.66 4.55
C GLY A 81 -2.19 -2.18 5.25
N ILE A 82 -1.16 -3.02 5.32
CA ILE A 82 0.14 -2.65 5.91
C ILE A 82 0.79 -1.55 5.09
N ALA A 83 0.83 -1.69 3.76
CA ALA A 83 1.41 -0.71 2.86
C ALA A 83 0.67 0.64 2.91
N LEU A 84 -0.67 0.62 2.86
CA LEU A 84 -1.47 1.83 3.00
C LEU A 84 -1.26 2.51 4.35
N ALA A 85 -1.13 1.73 5.45
CA ALA A 85 -0.88 2.28 6.77
C ALA A 85 0.48 3.00 6.85
N MET A 86 1.52 2.40 6.26
CA MET A 86 2.84 3.03 6.16
C MET A 86 2.78 4.34 5.36
N VAL A 87 2.22 4.31 4.14
CA VAL A 87 2.17 5.49 3.27
C VAL A 87 1.30 6.59 3.89
N ALA A 88 0.15 6.24 4.48
CA ALA A 88 -0.72 7.19 5.15
C ALA A 88 0.00 7.87 6.33
N ALA A 89 0.75 7.12 7.13
CA ALA A 89 1.53 7.67 8.25
C ALA A 89 2.58 8.67 7.76
N VAL A 90 3.34 8.31 6.71
CA VAL A 90 4.39 9.19 6.17
C VAL A 90 3.82 10.46 5.56
N LYS A 91 2.70 10.37 4.84
CA LYS A 91 2.08 11.48 4.15
C LYS A 91 1.08 12.29 4.99
N GLY A 92 0.83 11.87 6.23
CA GLY A 92 -0.02 12.61 7.18
C GLY A 92 -1.52 12.42 6.98
N TYR A 93 -1.95 11.27 6.47
CA TYR A 93 -3.36 10.86 6.37
C TYR A 93 -3.83 10.08 7.59
N ARG A 94 -5.10 10.21 7.93
CA ARG A 94 -5.78 9.26 8.81
C ARG A 94 -6.23 8.07 7.98
N LEU A 95 -6.09 6.86 8.50
CA LEU A 95 -6.48 5.65 7.77
C LEU A 95 -7.38 4.76 8.62
N LYS A 96 -8.52 4.39 8.06
CA LYS A 96 -9.43 3.37 8.58
C LYS A 96 -9.32 2.11 7.73
N LEU A 97 -8.94 1.00 8.34
CA LEU A 97 -8.87 -0.30 7.70
C LEU A 97 -9.97 -1.19 8.23
N ILE A 98 -10.77 -1.76 7.33
CA ILE A 98 -11.90 -2.60 7.68
C ILE A 98 -11.58 -4.03 7.29
N MET A 99 -11.76 -4.97 8.21
CA MET A 99 -11.40 -6.37 7.99
C MET A 99 -12.22 -7.33 8.86
N PRO A 100 -12.34 -8.61 8.46
CA PRO A 100 -12.93 -9.63 9.32
C PRO A 100 -12.09 -9.85 10.60
N ALA A 101 -12.76 -10.12 11.71
CA ALA A 101 -12.13 -10.26 13.03
C ALA A 101 -11.10 -11.40 13.11
N ASN A 102 -11.25 -12.45 12.29
CA ASN A 102 -10.38 -13.63 12.27
C ASN A 102 -9.04 -13.45 11.55
N GLN A 103 -8.63 -12.21 11.28
CA GLN A 103 -7.34 -11.95 10.65
C GLN A 103 -6.17 -12.02 11.64
N SER A 104 -4.95 -12.24 11.12
CA SER A 104 -3.74 -12.36 11.91
C SER A 104 -3.49 -11.16 12.83
N GLU A 105 -3.32 -11.42 14.13
CA GLU A 105 -3.00 -10.36 15.11
C GLU A 105 -1.68 -9.67 14.82
N GLU A 106 -0.69 -10.36 14.27
CA GLU A 106 0.59 -9.76 13.86
C GLU A 106 0.38 -8.65 12.82
N ARG A 107 -0.46 -8.90 11.81
CA ARG A 107 -0.79 -7.88 10.80
C ARG A 107 -1.54 -6.70 11.41
N LYS A 108 -2.51 -6.98 12.30
CA LYS A 108 -3.25 -5.93 13.01
C LYS A 108 -2.31 -5.06 13.83
N LEU A 109 -1.36 -5.66 14.54
CA LEU A 109 -0.36 -4.93 15.33
C LEU A 109 0.51 -4.01 14.46
N VAL A 110 0.98 -4.49 13.31
CA VAL A 110 1.77 -3.68 12.38
C VAL A 110 0.96 -2.50 11.86
N MET A 111 -0.29 -2.71 11.42
CA MET A 111 -1.16 -1.64 10.94
C MET A 111 -1.43 -0.58 12.03
N ARG A 112 -1.69 -1.02 13.27
CA ARG A 112 -1.85 -0.12 14.43
C ARG A 112 -0.58 0.63 14.76
N ALA A 113 0.58 -0.01 14.63
CA ALA A 113 1.88 0.65 14.87
C ALA A 113 2.15 1.80 13.89
N TYR A 114 1.63 1.71 12.65
CA TYR A 114 1.63 2.81 11.69
C TYR A 114 0.51 3.84 11.95
N GLY A 115 -0.34 3.63 12.95
CA GLY A 115 -1.41 4.59 13.32
C GLY A 115 -2.76 4.35 12.64
N ALA A 116 -2.95 3.24 11.94
CA ALA A 116 -4.25 2.94 11.34
C ALA A 116 -5.30 2.57 12.39
N GLU A 117 -6.51 3.09 12.23
CA GLU A 117 -7.71 2.66 12.95
C GLU A 117 -8.22 1.36 12.31
N LEU A 118 -8.36 0.29 13.12
CA LEU A 118 -8.88 -0.98 12.63
C LEU A 118 -10.34 -1.14 13.06
N ILE A 119 -11.20 -1.38 12.07
CA ILE A 119 -12.63 -1.67 12.26
C ILE A 119 -12.86 -3.12 11.88
N GLU A 120 -13.31 -3.93 12.82
CA GLU A 120 -13.53 -5.34 12.61
C GLU A 120 -15.00 -5.63 12.33
N VAL A 121 -15.27 -6.40 11.28
CA VAL A 121 -16.57 -7.01 11.00
C VAL A 121 -16.55 -8.47 11.44
N SER A 122 -17.73 -9.09 11.59
CA SER A 122 -17.76 -10.50 11.98
C SER A 122 -17.12 -11.39 10.91
N SER A 123 -16.65 -12.57 11.32
CA SER A 123 -16.07 -13.55 10.39
C SER A 123 -17.06 -14.03 9.33
N GLU A 124 -18.36 -14.05 9.68
CA GLU A 124 -19.45 -14.44 8.78
C GLU A 124 -19.70 -13.39 7.70
N GLN A 125 -19.59 -12.11 8.04
CA GLN A 125 -19.67 -11.00 7.08
C GLN A 125 -18.48 -11.01 6.10
N GLY A 126 -17.33 -11.48 6.55
CA GLY A 126 -16.15 -11.62 5.71
C GLY A 126 -15.68 -10.33 5.05
N MET A 127 -14.97 -10.47 3.92
CA MET A 127 -14.49 -9.30 3.16
C MET A 127 -15.59 -8.55 2.43
N GLU A 128 -16.71 -9.19 2.12
CA GLU A 128 -17.87 -8.50 1.52
C GLU A 128 -18.48 -7.51 2.51
N GLY A 129 -18.76 -7.96 3.74
CA GLY A 129 -19.24 -7.06 4.79
C GLY A 129 -18.23 -5.94 5.13
N ALA A 130 -16.93 -6.19 5.04
CA ALA A 130 -15.93 -5.15 5.20
C ALA A 130 -16.00 -4.08 4.09
N ARG A 131 -16.25 -4.49 2.84
CA ARG A 131 -16.43 -3.56 1.71
C ARG A 131 -17.71 -2.74 1.84
N ASP A 132 -18.82 -3.40 2.20
CA ASP A 132 -20.10 -2.73 2.38
C ASP A 132 -19.99 -1.66 3.46
N LEU A 133 -19.35 -1.98 4.60
CA LEU A 133 -19.11 -1.02 5.65
C LEU A 133 -18.20 0.14 5.21
N ALA A 134 -17.18 -0.12 4.38
CA ALA A 134 -16.32 0.93 3.82
C ALA A 134 -17.15 1.93 2.99
N LEU A 135 -18.03 1.43 2.13
CA LEU A 135 -18.90 2.26 1.29
C LEU A 135 -19.92 3.03 2.14
N ASP A 136 -20.47 2.41 3.17
CA ASP A 136 -21.39 3.06 4.13
C ASP A 136 -20.69 4.21 4.86
N LEU A 137 -19.45 4.02 5.30
CA LEU A 137 -18.68 5.09 5.95
C LEU A 137 -18.40 6.24 4.98
N GLN A 138 -18.03 5.94 3.74
CA GLN A 138 -17.87 6.97 2.72
C GLN A 138 -19.16 7.73 2.45
N ALA A 139 -20.29 7.04 2.34
CA ALA A 139 -21.58 7.68 2.12
C ALA A 139 -22.01 8.61 3.27
N LYS A 140 -21.51 8.35 4.49
CA LYS A 140 -21.70 9.20 5.68
C LYS A 140 -20.70 10.37 5.75
N GLY A 141 -19.72 10.44 4.84
CA GLY A 141 -18.70 11.47 4.85
C GLY A 141 -17.53 11.21 5.79
N ASP A 142 -17.35 9.99 6.28
CA ASP A 142 -16.31 9.62 7.24
C ASP A 142 -14.92 9.43 6.61
N GLY A 143 -14.81 9.57 5.28
CA GLY A 143 -13.56 9.48 4.55
C GLY A 143 -13.74 9.01 3.10
N LEU A 144 -12.63 8.89 2.36
CA LEU A 144 -12.59 8.43 0.98
C LEU A 144 -12.16 6.96 0.91
N VAL A 145 -12.92 6.12 0.24
CA VAL A 145 -12.55 4.73 -0.06
C VAL A 145 -11.58 4.70 -1.24
N LEU A 146 -10.41 4.12 -1.05
CA LEU A 146 -9.37 4.02 -2.09
C LEU A 146 -9.70 2.96 -3.15
N ASN A 147 -10.40 1.91 -2.77
CA ASN A 147 -10.95 0.84 -3.62
C ASN A 147 -9.90 0.16 -4.51
N GLN A 148 -8.96 -0.54 -3.91
CA GLN A 148 -7.80 -1.16 -4.56
C GLN A 148 -8.13 -2.02 -5.79
N PHE A 149 -9.34 -2.60 -5.87
CA PHE A 149 -9.71 -3.56 -6.92
C PHE A 149 -10.13 -2.91 -8.23
N VAL A 150 -10.62 -1.66 -8.19
CA VAL A 150 -11.09 -0.92 -9.37
C VAL A 150 -10.34 0.38 -9.61
N ASN A 151 -9.48 0.78 -8.69
CA ASN A 151 -8.71 2.01 -8.77
C ASN A 151 -7.65 1.91 -9.88
N PRO A 152 -7.69 2.75 -10.92
CA PRO A 152 -6.76 2.69 -12.05
C PRO A 152 -5.31 3.01 -11.66
N ASP A 153 -5.10 3.70 -10.55
CA ASP A 153 -3.76 4.06 -10.07
C ASP A 153 -3.01 2.84 -9.51
N ASN A 154 -3.72 1.76 -9.16
CA ASN A 154 -3.09 0.50 -8.75
C ASN A 154 -2.27 -0.12 -9.91
N PRO A 155 -2.84 -0.46 -11.08
CA PRO A 155 -2.03 -0.94 -12.20
C PRO A 155 -1.07 0.11 -12.75
N LEU A 156 -1.39 1.40 -12.65
CA LEU A 156 -0.49 2.48 -13.07
C LEU A 156 0.84 2.44 -12.31
N GLY A 157 0.83 2.19 -10.99
CA GLY A 157 2.05 2.05 -10.20
C GLY A 157 2.97 0.93 -10.69
N HIS A 158 2.40 -0.16 -11.19
CA HIS A 158 3.19 -1.24 -11.80
C HIS A 158 3.68 -0.90 -13.21
N PHE A 159 2.85 -0.23 -14.00
CA PHE A 159 3.21 0.21 -15.34
C PHE A 159 4.37 1.21 -15.31
N SER A 160 4.35 2.14 -14.35
CA SER A 160 5.33 3.23 -14.28
C SER A 160 6.63 2.85 -13.57
N ALA A 161 6.61 1.85 -12.70
CA ALA A 161 7.77 1.47 -11.88
C ALA A 161 8.15 -0.01 -12.05
N THR A 162 7.33 -0.96 -11.60
CA THR A 162 7.69 -2.38 -11.58
C THR A 162 8.07 -2.93 -12.96
N GLY A 163 7.34 -2.50 -14.00
CA GLY A 163 7.58 -2.96 -15.37
C GLY A 163 8.92 -2.47 -15.95
N PRO A 164 9.26 -1.18 -15.83
CA PRO A 164 10.53 -0.62 -16.30
C PRO A 164 11.76 -1.16 -15.56
N GLU A 165 11.65 -1.44 -14.24
CA GLU A 165 12.74 -2.02 -13.44
C GLU A 165 13.15 -3.44 -13.90
#